data_75895683d9a214b5a7ad38f30a6ebdc6
#
_entry.id   75895683d9a214b5a7ad38f30a6ebdc6
#
_cell.length_a   1.000
_cell.length_b   1.000
_cell.length_c   1.000
_cell.angle_alpha   90.00
_cell.angle_beta   90.00
_cell.angle_gamma   90.00
#
_symmetry.space_group_name_H-M   'P 1'
#
loop_
_entity.id
_entity.type
_entity.pdbx_description
1 polymer ?
#
loop_
_entity_poly.entity_id
_entity_poly.type
_entity_poly.pdbx_seq_one_letter_code
_entity_poly.pdbx_strand_id
1 'polypeptide(L)'
;MGCAPAGPAGTGKTESTKDLASALGKACYVFNCSDQMDYQGMAGIFKGLAASGSWGCFDEFNRLIPPVLSVCSVQFKSVTDAIKAGKTRFVLQGDEIALDSSCGAFITMNPGYLGRSELPEGLKALFRPITVVVPDLELICENMLMAEGFVTAKMLAKKFTTLYFLCRDLLSKAAHYDWGLRAIKSVLVVAGVMKRAEPDLEEAAILLRALRDFNIPKIVADDNDIFFGLLGDLFPGINVPRTRDMRFEGIINQVVEEALLNPDPDFILKIVQLSELLEIRHCVFVMGPPGAGKSVTW
;
A
#
# COMPACT_ATOMS: atom_id res chain seq x y z
N MET A 1 -8.61 -25.52 6.14
CA MET A 1 -7.79 -24.88 7.20
C MET A 1 -7.97 -23.37 7.14
N GLY A 2 -7.95 -22.67 8.31
CA GLY A 2 -8.09 -21.22 8.42
C GLY A 2 -6.90 -20.59 9.13
N CYS A 3 -6.32 -19.51 8.54
CA CYS A 3 -5.23 -18.74 9.12
C CYS A 3 -5.57 -17.25 9.07
N ALA A 4 -5.18 -16.50 10.12
CA ALA A 4 -5.45 -15.08 10.27
C ALA A 4 -4.14 -14.30 10.46
N PRO A 5 -3.41 -13.94 9.38
CA PRO A 5 -2.30 -13.01 9.49
C PRO A 5 -2.78 -11.62 9.93
N ALA A 6 -2.33 -11.17 11.09
CA ALA A 6 -2.65 -9.87 11.67
C ALA A 6 -1.38 -9.04 11.86
N GLY A 7 -1.43 -7.76 11.56
CA GLY A 7 -0.29 -6.86 11.70
C GLY A 7 -0.49 -5.51 11.02
N PRO A 8 0.45 -4.58 11.14
CA PRO A 8 0.38 -3.27 10.50
C PRO A 8 0.19 -3.33 8.98
N ALA A 9 -0.28 -2.23 8.37
CA ALA A 9 -0.40 -2.16 6.93
C ALA A 9 0.98 -2.26 6.25
N GLY A 10 1.02 -2.89 5.06
CA GLY A 10 2.25 -2.98 4.29
C GLY A 10 3.29 -3.99 4.79
N THR A 11 2.95 -4.90 5.71
CA THR A 11 3.88 -5.90 6.25
C THR A 11 3.94 -7.21 5.43
N GLY A 12 3.32 -7.26 4.26
CA GLY A 12 3.38 -8.42 3.35
C GLY A 12 2.41 -9.56 3.65
N LYS A 13 1.38 -9.36 4.49
CA LYS A 13 0.41 -10.41 4.89
C LYS A 13 -0.20 -11.15 3.71
N THR A 14 -0.73 -10.42 2.74
CA THR A 14 -1.37 -10.97 1.54
C THR A 14 -0.36 -11.64 0.62
N GLU A 15 0.79 -10.99 0.40
CA GLU A 15 1.85 -11.53 -0.46
C GLU A 15 2.43 -12.84 0.10
N SER A 16 2.68 -12.91 1.43
CA SER A 16 3.15 -14.16 2.07
C SER A 16 2.18 -15.32 1.87
N THR A 17 0.86 -15.05 1.87
CA THR A 17 -0.15 -16.08 1.59
C THR A 17 -0.09 -16.55 0.13
N LYS A 18 0.07 -15.64 -0.82
CA LYS A 18 0.20 -15.96 -2.26
C LYS A 18 1.47 -16.77 -2.52
N ASP A 19 2.60 -16.34 -1.95
CA ASP A 19 3.89 -17.00 -2.13
C ASP A 19 3.88 -18.41 -1.54
N LEU A 20 3.26 -18.58 -0.37
CA LEU A 20 3.07 -19.91 0.23
C LEU A 20 2.21 -20.81 -0.66
N ALA A 21 1.10 -20.29 -1.19
CA ALA A 21 0.25 -21.05 -2.09
C ALA A 21 0.99 -21.45 -3.37
N SER A 22 1.75 -20.52 -3.95
CA SER A 22 2.59 -20.76 -5.14
C SER A 22 3.63 -21.84 -4.88
N ALA A 23 4.32 -21.78 -3.74
CA ALA A 23 5.35 -22.75 -3.34
C ALA A 23 4.76 -24.18 -3.14
N LEU A 24 3.48 -24.25 -2.74
CA LEU A 24 2.76 -25.53 -2.56
C LEU A 24 1.99 -25.98 -3.81
N GLY A 25 2.06 -25.25 -4.91
CA GLY A 25 1.32 -25.53 -6.13
C GLY A 25 -0.20 -25.41 -5.98
N LYS A 26 -0.69 -24.55 -5.05
CA LYS A 26 -2.11 -24.30 -4.79
C LYS A 26 -2.58 -23.02 -5.48
N ALA A 27 -3.74 -23.08 -6.15
CA ALA A 27 -4.41 -21.89 -6.64
C ALA A 27 -4.87 -21.03 -5.44
N CYS A 28 -4.51 -19.75 -5.44
CA CYS A 28 -4.90 -18.80 -4.40
C CYS A 28 -5.61 -17.60 -5.03
N TYR A 29 -6.85 -17.39 -4.61
CA TYR A 29 -7.66 -16.25 -5.06
C TYR A 29 -7.72 -15.19 -3.96
N VAL A 30 -7.43 -13.94 -4.32
CA VAL A 30 -7.46 -12.81 -3.38
C VAL A 30 -8.76 -12.03 -3.56
N PHE A 31 -9.47 -11.84 -2.45
CA PHE A 31 -10.71 -11.07 -2.38
C PHE A 31 -10.50 -9.87 -1.47
N ASN A 32 -10.62 -8.67 -2.03
CA ASN A 32 -10.57 -7.43 -1.23
C ASN A 32 -11.92 -7.21 -0.58
N CYS A 33 -11.99 -7.38 0.73
CA CYS A 33 -13.24 -7.24 1.48
C CYS A 33 -13.62 -5.77 1.64
N SER A 34 -14.90 -5.47 1.48
CA SER A 34 -15.47 -4.14 1.67
C SER A 34 -16.80 -4.23 2.41
N ASP A 35 -17.27 -3.10 2.92
CA ASP A 35 -18.58 -2.94 3.58
C ASP A 35 -19.78 -3.21 2.65
N GLN A 36 -19.55 -3.18 1.33
CA GLN A 36 -20.58 -3.47 0.32
C GLN A 36 -20.78 -4.97 0.05
N MET A 37 -19.88 -5.83 0.54
CA MET A 37 -20.00 -7.28 0.34
C MET A 37 -21.09 -7.86 1.24
N ASP A 38 -22.00 -8.61 0.63
CA ASP A 38 -23.09 -9.29 1.31
C ASP A 38 -22.72 -10.75 1.69
N TYR A 39 -23.55 -11.35 2.55
CA TYR A 39 -23.36 -12.72 3.00
C TYR A 39 -23.62 -13.76 1.91
N GLN A 40 -24.40 -13.42 0.87
CA GLN A 40 -24.69 -14.33 -0.26
C GLN A 40 -23.50 -14.42 -1.18
N GLY A 41 -22.89 -13.29 -1.52
CA GLY A 41 -21.65 -13.25 -2.29
C GLY A 41 -20.52 -14.00 -1.58
N MET A 42 -20.38 -13.81 -0.27
CA MET A 42 -19.40 -14.55 0.55
C MET A 42 -19.67 -16.06 0.54
N ALA A 43 -20.94 -16.47 0.63
CA ALA A 43 -21.28 -17.90 0.52
C ALA A 43 -20.94 -18.49 -0.84
N GLY A 44 -21.17 -17.75 -1.92
CA GLY A 44 -20.76 -18.16 -3.28
C GLY A 44 -19.25 -18.40 -3.37
N ILE A 45 -18.46 -17.51 -2.79
CA ILE A 45 -16.99 -17.66 -2.72
C ILE A 45 -16.62 -18.91 -1.91
N PHE A 46 -17.18 -19.11 -0.72
CA PHE A 46 -16.89 -20.29 0.11
C PHE A 46 -17.31 -21.61 -0.57
N LYS A 47 -18.44 -21.62 -1.29
CA LYS A 47 -18.87 -22.79 -2.11
C LYS A 47 -17.84 -23.10 -3.19
N GLY A 48 -17.38 -22.08 -3.91
CA GLY A 48 -16.37 -22.23 -4.97
C GLY A 48 -15.04 -22.76 -4.44
N LEU A 49 -14.54 -22.21 -3.33
CA LEU A 49 -13.29 -22.64 -2.68
C LEU A 49 -13.40 -24.08 -2.16
N ALA A 50 -14.53 -24.44 -1.52
CA ALA A 50 -14.75 -25.76 -0.99
C ALA A 50 -14.82 -26.82 -2.10
N ALA A 51 -15.47 -26.51 -3.22
CA ALA A 51 -15.62 -27.42 -4.35
C ALA A 51 -14.32 -27.60 -5.15
N SER A 52 -13.50 -26.54 -5.28
CA SER A 52 -12.27 -26.58 -6.08
C SER A 52 -11.02 -26.99 -5.33
N GLY A 53 -11.05 -27.03 -3.99
CA GLY A 53 -9.86 -27.25 -3.15
C GLY A 53 -8.84 -26.10 -3.19
N SER A 54 -9.24 -24.94 -3.70
CA SER A 54 -8.41 -23.75 -3.81
C SER A 54 -8.28 -22.99 -2.49
N TRP A 55 -7.29 -22.12 -2.42
CA TRP A 55 -7.12 -21.21 -1.30
C TRP A 55 -7.76 -19.86 -1.56
N GLY A 56 -8.45 -19.31 -0.58
CA GLY A 56 -8.99 -17.95 -0.59
C GLY A 56 -8.24 -17.07 0.39
N CYS A 57 -7.72 -15.93 -0.07
CA CYS A 57 -7.13 -14.90 0.76
C CYS A 57 -8.09 -13.71 0.82
N PHE A 58 -8.73 -13.50 1.96
CA PHE A 58 -9.68 -12.42 2.19
C PHE A 58 -8.92 -11.24 2.81
N ASP A 59 -8.57 -10.28 1.97
CA ASP A 59 -7.79 -9.11 2.41
C ASP A 59 -8.70 -8.10 3.09
N GLU A 60 -8.20 -7.51 4.20
CA GLU A 60 -8.94 -6.57 5.02
C GLU A 60 -10.32 -7.09 5.49
N PHE A 61 -10.38 -8.34 5.94
CA PHE A 61 -11.62 -9.03 6.31
C PHE A 61 -12.46 -8.29 7.37
N ASN A 62 -11.84 -7.54 8.24
CA ASN A 62 -12.48 -6.72 9.26
C ASN A 62 -13.12 -5.42 8.74
N ARG A 63 -13.15 -5.20 7.41
CA ARG A 63 -13.98 -4.18 6.76
C ARG A 63 -15.41 -4.60 6.54
N LEU A 64 -15.68 -5.90 6.59
CA LEU A 64 -17.06 -6.40 6.50
C LEU A 64 -17.88 -5.90 7.69
N ILE A 65 -19.15 -5.61 7.45
CA ILE A 65 -20.06 -5.18 8.51
C ILE A 65 -20.34 -6.33 9.49
N PRO A 66 -20.57 -6.05 10.79
CA PRO A 66 -20.72 -7.08 11.83
C PRO A 66 -21.78 -8.16 11.53
N PRO A 67 -22.96 -7.83 10.96
CA PRO A 67 -23.94 -8.85 10.59
C PRO A 67 -23.40 -9.86 9.56
N VAL A 68 -22.67 -9.38 8.55
CA VAL A 68 -22.06 -10.25 7.53
C VAL A 68 -20.96 -11.12 8.14
N LEU A 69 -20.11 -10.57 9.01
CA LEU A 69 -19.09 -11.33 9.74
C LEU A 69 -19.69 -12.48 10.55
N SER A 70 -20.81 -12.23 11.22
CA SER A 70 -21.52 -13.26 12.01
C SER A 70 -22.01 -14.40 11.12
N VAL A 71 -22.61 -14.10 9.96
CA VAL A 71 -23.07 -15.11 9.01
C VAL A 71 -21.90 -15.86 8.39
N CYS A 72 -20.83 -15.15 8.01
CA CYS A 72 -19.60 -15.77 7.50
C CYS A 72 -18.97 -16.75 8.50
N SER A 73 -19.06 -16.45 9.80
CA SER A 73 -18.63 -17.37 10.86
C SER A 73 -19.35 -18.72 10.79
N VAL A 74 -20.67 -18.72 10.64
CA VAL A 74 -21.49 -19.92 10.55
C VAL A 74 -21.17 -20.68 9.26
N GLN A 75 -21.06 -19.96 8.13
CA GLN A 75 -20.75 -20.56 6.84
C GLN A 75 -19.39 -21.24 6.85
N PHE A 76 -18.36 -20.55 7.32
CA PHE A 76 -17.00 -21.08 7.39
C PHE A 76 -16.89 -22.24 8.41
N LYS A 77 -17.62 -22.17 9.52
CA LYS A 77 -17.72 -23.26 10.48
C LYS A 77 -18.29 -24.53 9.81
N SER A 78 -19.35 -24.38 9.01
CA SER A 78 -19.95 -25.52 8.29
C SER A 78 -18.94 -26.21 7.35
N VAL A 79 -18.12 -25.43 6.63
CA VAL A 79 -17.03 -25.96 5.80
C VAL A 79 -16.01 -26.70 6.65
N THR A 80 -15.56 -26.08 7.75
CA THR A 80 -14.52 -26.64 8.64
C THR A 80 -14.99 -27.93 9.31
N ASP A 81 -16.24 -27.98 9.76
CA ASP A 81 -16.82 -29.15 10.40
C ASP A 81 -17.01 -30.30 9.39
N ALA A 82 -17.37 -30.00 8.14
CA ALA A 82 -17.46 -30.99 7.07
C ALA A 82 -16.07 -31.59 6.73
N ILE A 83 -15.02 -30.76 6.70
CA ILE A 83 -13.62 -31.22 6.51
C ILE A 83 -13.20 -32.14 7.67
N LYS A 84 -13.45 -31.73 8.93
CA LYS A 84 -13.13 -32.53 10.11
C LYS A 84 -13.86 -33.88 10.14
N ALA A 85 -15.09 -33.90 9.64
CA ALA A 85 -15.89 -35.11 9.53
C ALA A 85 -15.52 -36.02 8.31
N GLY A 86 -14.54 -35.62 7.50
CA GLY A 86 -14.09 -36.37 6.34
C GLY A 86 -15.15 -36.51 5.24
N LYS A 87 -16.12 -35.60 5.16
CA LYS A 87 -17.19 -35.63 4.16
C LYS A 87 -16.65 -35.23 2.80
N THR A 88 -17.14 -35.89 1.75
CA THR A 88 -16.88 -35.56 0.33
C THR A 88 -17.94 -34.61 -0.25
N ARG A 89 -19.08 -34.49 0.44
CA ARG A 89 -20.19 -33.58 0.10
C ARG A 89 -20.80 -33.03 1.40
N PHE A 90 -21.28 -31.78 1.35
CA PHE A 90 -21.96 -31.15 2.48
C PHE A 90 -22.97 -30.12 1.98
N VAL A 91 -23.88 -29.71 2.86
CA VAL A 91 -24.89 -28.68 2.56
C VAL A 91 -24.44 -27.34 3.09
N LEU A 92 -24.41 -26.31 2.22
CA LEU A 92 -24.15 -24.93 2.57
C LEU A 92 -25.28 -24.05 2.01
N GLN A 93 -26.02 -23.39 2.89
CA GLN A 93 -27.18 -22.55 2.55
C GLN A 93 -28.25 -23.26 1.68
N GLY A 94 -28.50 -24.51 1.97
CA GLY A 94 -29.50 -25.32 1.22
C GLY A 94 -28.96 -26.04 -0.02
N ASP A 95 -27.80 -25.67 -0.52
CA ASP A 95 -27.18 -26.31 -1.67
C ASP A 95 -26.23 -27.44 -1.24
N GLU A 96 -26.36 -28.60 -1.87
CA GLU A 96 -25.41 -29.70 -1.69
C GLU A 96 -24.24 -29.52 -2.64
N ILE A 97 -23.03 -29.36 -2.10
CA ILE A 97 -21.79 -29.12 -2.85
C ILE A 97 -20.72 -30.16 -2.56
N ALA A 98 -19.87 -30.41 -3.55
CA ALA A 98 -18.67 -31.21 -3.36
C ALA A 98 -17.69 -30.53 -2.41
N LEU A 99 -16.92 -31.31 -1.66
CA LEU A 99 -15.91 -30.82 -0.74
C LEU A 99 -14.55 -31.44 -1.02
N ASP A 100 -13.60 -30.62 -1.37
CA ASP A 100 -12.19 -30.97 -1.39
C ASP A 100 -11.54 -30.48 -0.08
N SER A 101 -11.03 -31.41 0.71
CA SER A 101 -10.42 -31.15 2.01
C SER A 101 -9.14 -30.30 1.94
N SER A 102 -8.58 -30.10 0.76
CA SER A 102 -7.38 -29.28 0.54
C SER A 102 -7.67 -27.79 0.49
N CYS A 103 -8.95 -27.37 0.51
CA CYS A 103 -9.33 -25.97 0.52
C CYS A 103 -8.82 -25.25 1.79
N GLY A 104 -8.46 -23.97 1.64
CA GLY A 104 -7.96 -23.14 2.73
C GLY A 104 -8.50 -21.72 2.66
N ALA A 105 -8.69 -21.10 3.82
CA ALA A 105 -9.04 -19.69 3.90
C ALA A 105 -8.03 -18.93 4.77
N PHE A 106 -7.60 -17.80 4.27
CA PHE A 106 -6.69 -16.88 4.93
C PHE A 106 -7.38 -15.53 5.05
N ILE A 107 -7.40 -14.96 6.24
CA ILE A 107 -7.99 -13.64 6.46
C ILE A 107 -6.90 -12.68 6.91
N THR A 108 -6.70 -11.57 6.19
CA THR A 108 -5.78 -10.55 6.65
C THR A 108 -6.51 -9.49 7.45
N MET A 109 -5.85 -8.97 8.46
CA MET A 109 -6.39 -7.93 9.33
C MET A 109 -5.34 -6.88 9.62
N ASN A 110 -5.79 -5.62 9.69
CA ASN A 110 -4.99 -4.50 10.19
C ASN A 110 -5.62 -4.05 11.52
N PRO A 111 -5.08 -4.47 12.69
CA PRO A 111 -5.61 -4.06 13.97
C PRO A 111 -5.40 -2.54 14.20
N GLY A 112 -6.31 -1.92 14.98
CA GLY A 112 -6.15 -0.54 15.45
C GLY A 112 -6.56 0.57 14.47
N TYR A 113 -7.13 0.27 13.31
CA TYR A 113 -7.66 1.29 12.40
C TYR A 113 -9.10 1.67 12.74
N LEU A 114 -9.38 2.98 12.77
CA LEU A 114 -10.73 3.52 12.95
C LEU A 114 -11.69 3.02 11.86
N GLY A 115 -12.93 2.67 12.24
CA GLY A 115 -13.97 2.22 11.32
C GLY A 115 -13.88 0.73 10.93
N ARG A 116 -13.03 -0.08 11.61
CA ARG A 116 -12.96 -1.52 11.39
C ARG A 116 -13.62 -2.28 12.54
N SER A 117 -14.37 -3.32 12.18
CA SER A 117 -15.08 -4.17 13.14
C SER A 117 -14.12 -5.14 13.82
N GLU A 118 -14.31 -5.40 15.10
CA GLU A 118 -13.71 -6.56 15.73
C GLU A 118 -14.34 -7.84 15.20
N LEU A 119 -13.52 -8.87 15.03
CA LEU A 119 -14.02 -10.18 14.63
C LEU A 119 -14.83 -10.81 15.78
N PRO A 120 -16.02 -11.37 15.49
CA PRO A 120 -16.76 -12.18 16.46
C PRO A 120 -15.90 -13.31 17.02
N GLU A 121 -16.06 -13.63 18.31
CA GLU A 121 -15.29 -14.68 18.98
C GLU A 121 -15.41 -16.05 18.29
N GLY A 122 -16.61 -16.38 17.81
CA GLY A 122 -16.84 -17.61 17.05
C GLY A 122 -16.00 -17.68 15.78
N LEU A 123 -15.71 -16.54 15.15
CA LEU A 123 -14.87 -16.47 13.96
C LEU A 123 -13.39 -16.54 14.32
N LYS A 124 -12.96 -15.83 15.37
CA LYS A 124 -11.58 -15.89 15.87
C LYS A 124 -11.16 -17.32 16.19
N ALA A 125 -12.04 -18.12 16.77
CA ALA A 125 -11.79 -19.52 17.11
C ALA A 125 -11.59 -20.45 15.89
N LEU A 126 -12.09 -20.08 14.72
CA LEU A 126 -11.96 -20.89 13.49
C LEU A 126 -10.64 -20.66 12.76
N PHE A 127 -9.98 -19.52 13.00
CA PHE A 127 -8.74 -19.16 12.32
C PHE A 127 -7.56 -19.23 13.27
N ARG A 128 -6.44 -19.74 12.76
CA ARG A 128 -5.17 -19.71 13.48
C ARG A 128 -4.57 -18.30 13.39
N PRO A 129 -4.50 -17.55 14.50
CA PRO A 129 -3.90 -16.22 14.47
C PRO A 129 -2.38 -16.31 14.26
N ILE A 130 -1.84 -15.46 13.40
CA ILE A 130 -0.41 -15.28 13.18
C ILE A 130 -0.12 -13.79 13.20
N THR A 131 0.78 -13.37 14.09
CA THR A 131 1.22 -11.97 14.15
C THR A 131 2.32 -11.73 13.11
N VAL A 132 2.10 -10.75 12.25
CA VAL A 132 3.10 -10.30 11.27
C VAL A 132 3.65 -8.96 11.75
N VAL A 133 4.93 -8.95 12.07
CA VAL A 133 5.67 -7.77 12.55
C VAL A 133 6.15 -6.91 11.36
N VAL A 134 6.52 -5.67 11.66
CA VAL A 134 7.17 -4.79 10.67
C VAL A 134 8.50 -5.42 10.27
N PRO A 135 8.76 -5.63 8.97
CA PRO A 135 10.02 -6.20 8.50
C PRO A 135 11.18 -5.22 8.72
N ASP A 136 12.41 -5.73 8.63
CA ASP A 136 13.60 -4.90 8.61
C ASP A 136 13.65 -4.08 7.31
N LEU A 137 13.27 -2.80 7.44
CA LEU A 137 13.19 -1.88 6.32
C LEU A 137 14.58 -1.53 5.75
N GLU A 138 15.62 -1.50 6.60
CA GLU A 138 16.98 -1.18 6.16
C GLU A 138 17.50 -2.27 5.22
N LEU A 139 17.32 -3.54 5.59
CA LEU A 139 17.73 -4.67 4.77
C LEU A 139 16.96 -4.74 3.45
N ILE A 140 15.65 -4.45 3.48
CA ILE A 140 14.83 -4.41 2.26
C ILE A 140 15.30 -3.29 1.33
N CYS A 141 15.54 -2.09 1.87
CA CYS A 141 16.03 -0.95 1.09
C CYS A 141 17.40 -1.24 0.47
N GLU A 142 18.33 -1.84 1.24
CA GLU A 142 19.65 -2.22 0.77
C GLU A 142 19.54 -3.16 -0.44
N ASN A 143 18.77 -4.25 -0.30
CA ASN A 143 18.58 -5.22 -1.38
C ASN A 143 17.92 -4.58 -2.62
N MET A 144 16.93 -3.71 -2.44
CA MET A 144 16.27 -3.04 -3.55
C MET A 144 17.20 -2.05 -4.26
N LEU A 145 17.98 -1.26 -3.51
CA LEU A 145 18.98 -0.36 -4.09
C LEU A 145 20.06 -1.12 -4.85
N MET A 146 20.53 -2.24 -4.32
CA MET A 146 21.48 -3.12 -5.04
C MET A 146 20.88 -3.66 -6.33
N ALA A 147 19.62 -4.08 -6.31
CA ALA A 147 18.92 -4.56 -7.52
C ALA A 147 18.76 -3.46 -8.57
N GLU A 148 18.64 -2.20 -8.17
CA GLU A 148 18.59 -1.04 -9.07
C GLU A 148 19.99 -0.55 -9.51
N GLY A 149 21.08 -1.20 -9.06
CA GLY A 149 22.45 -0.92 -9.49
C GLY A 149 23.20 0.11 -8.65
N PHE A 150 22.77 0.40 -7.42
CA PHE A 150 23.50 1.26 -6.49
C PHE A 150 24.65 0.49 -5.83
N VAL A 151 25.86 1.03 -5.89
CA VAL A 151 27.07 0.43 -5.27
C VAL A 151 27.12 0.74 -3.78
N THR A 152 26.73 1.96 -3.37
CA THR A 152 26.73 2.42 -1.98
C THR A 152 25.41 2.11 -1.26
N ALA A 153 24.69 1.08 -1.70
CA ALA A 153 23.32 0.74 -1.26
C ALA A 153 23.16 0.67 0.25
N LYS A 154 24.08 0.06 0.98
CA LYS A 154 24.01 -0.11 2.44
C LYS A 154 23.96 1.23 3.18
N MET A 155 24.83 2.16 2.82
CA MET A 155 24.87 3.49 3.46
C MET A 155 23.61 4.29 3.09
N LEU A 156 23.20 4.22 1.83
CA LEU A 156 22.01 4.92 1.33
C LEU A 156 20.71 4.36 1.94
N ALA A 157 20.61 3.04 2.11
CA ALA A 157 19.48 2.40 2.78
C ALA A 157 19.30 2.90 4.22
N LYS A 158 20.40 3.02 4.97
CA LYS A 158 20.38 3.55 6.33
C LYS A 158 19.91 5.01 6.37
N LYS A 159 20.41 5.87 5.48
CA LYS A 159 19.97 7.26 5.37
C LYS A 159 18.48 7.34 5.02
N PHE A 160 18.05 6.55 4.05
CA PHE A 160 16.65 6.49 3.61
C PHE A 160 15.70 6.09 4.74
N THR A 161 15.98 4.99 5.43
CA THR A 161 15.14 4.48 6.52
C THR A 161 15.13 5.44 7.71
N THR A 162 16.27 6.04 8.04
CA THR A 162 16.36 7.07 9.08
C THR A 162 15.48 8.27 8.75
N LEU A 163 15.50 8.77 7.50
CA LEU A 163 14.63 9.85 7.06
C LEU A 163 13.15 9.50 7.27
N TYR A 164 12.72 8.31 6.86
CA TYR A 164 11.31 7.91 6.98
C TYR A 164 10.86 7.73 8.42
N PHE A 165 11.74 7.26 9.31
CA PHE A 165 11.46 7.21 10.75
C PHE A 165 11.34 8.62 11.34
N LEU A 166 12.24 9.54 11.00
CA LEU A 166 12.18 10.91 11.45
C LEU A 166 10.96 11.65 10.90
N CYS A 167 10.62 11.48 9.62
CA CYS A 167 9.41 12.03 9.03
C CYS A 167 8.15 11.53 9.75
N ARG A 168 8.07 10.24 10.04
CA ARG A 168 6.95 9.67 10.78
C ARG A 168 6.81 10.26 12.18
N ASP A 169 7.93 10.57 12.84
CA ASP A 169 7.93 11.00 14.25
C ASP A 169 7.83 12.53 14.40
N LEU A 170 8.42 13.30 13.51
CA LEU A 170 8.54 14.75 13.61
C LEU A 170 7.52 15.54 12.78
N LEU A 171 7.08 15.02 11.61
CA LEU A 171 6.08 15.71 10.81
C LEU A 171 4.69 15.60 11.43
N SER A 172 3.76 16.43 10.97
CA SER A 172 2.35 16.35 11.36
C SER A 172 1.77 14.96 11.11
N LYS A 173 0.76 14.56 11.88
CA LYS A 173 0.09 13.25 11.75
C LYS A 173 -1.05 13.32 10.71
N ALA A 174 -0.80 13.96 9.55
CA ALA A 174 -1.79 14.06 8.51
C ALA A 174 -2.22 12.67 8.01
N ALA A 175 -3.54 12.47 7.85
CA ALA A 175 -4.13 11.16 7.54
C ALA A 175 -3.66 10.53 6.21
N HIS A 176 -3.15 11.36 5.29
CA HIS A 176 -2.65 10.93 3.99
C HIS A 176 -1.15 10.60 3.98
N TYR A 177 -0.42 10.83 5.07
CA TYR A 177 0.99 10.48 5.15
C TYR A 177 1.17 8.97 5.26
N ASP A 178 1.94 8.42 4.35
CA ASP A 178 2.37 7.02 4.37
C ASP A 178 3.90 6.97 4.31
N TRP A 179 4.50 6.47 5.40
CA TRP A 179 5.94 6.25 5.56
C TRP A 179 6.26 4.75 5.64
N GLY A 180 5.34 3.92 5.14
CA GLY A 180 5.47 2.47 5.16
C GLY A 180 6.21 1.89 3.95
N LEU A 181 6.33 0.55 3.95
CA LEU A 181 7.05 -0.20 2.92
C LEU A 181 6.56 0.09 1.48
N ARG A 182 5.27 0.35 1.29
CA ARG A 182 4.71 0.67 -0.04
C ARG A 182 5.28 1.98 -0.60
N ALA A 183 5.37 3.01 0.26
CA ALA A 183 5.94 4.29 -0.14
C ALA A 183 7.45 4.16 -0.40
N ILE A 184 8.16 3.44 0.47
CA ILE A 184 9.58 3.13 0.31
C ILE A 184 9.84 2.47 -1.04
N LYS A 185 9.13 1.39 -1.35
CA LYS A 185 9.28 0.67 -2.63
C LYS A 185 9.08 1.59 -3.83
N SER A 186 8.09 2.48 -3.78
CA SER A 186 7.81 3.39 -4.89
C SER A 186 8.96 4.37 -5.14
N VAL A 187 9.54 4.95 -4.08
CA VAL A 187 10.68 5.87 -4.20
C VAL A 187 11.91 5.16 -4.72
N LEU A 188 12.17 3.94 -4.26
CA LEU A 188 13.34 3.17 -4.71
C LEU A 188 13.27 2.82 -6.20
N VAL A 189 12.08 2.47 -6.70
CA VAL A 189 11.87 2.25 -8.14
C VAL A 189 12.15 3.53 -8.94
N VAL A 190 11.66 4.69 -8.47
CA VAL A 190 11.93 5.99 -9.10
C VAL A 190 13.43 6.30 -9.08
N ALA A 191 14.10 6.08 -7.94
CA ALA A 191 15.55 6.26 -7.83
C ALA A 191 16.30 5.38 -8.83
N GLY A 192 15.86 4.14 -9.04
CA GLY A 192 16.41 3.23 -10.05
C GLY A 192 16.24 3.74 -11.49
N VAL A 193 15.07 4.28 -11.82
CA VAL A 193 14.84 4.91 -13.13
C VAL A 193 15.77 6.10 -13.33
N MET A 194 15.90 6.98 -12.32
CA MET A 194 16.80 8.13 -12.37
C MET A 194 18.27 7.70 -12.50
N LYS A 195 18.70 6.63 -11.81
CA LYS A 195 20.06 6.09 -11.91
C LYS A 195 20.39 5.61 -13.33
N ARG A 196 19.42 4.98 -13.99
CA ARG A 196 19.60 4.53 -15.40
C ARG A 196 19.60 5.69 -16.39
N ALA A 197 18.87 6.76 -16.11
CA ALA A 197 18.84 7.96 -16.96
C ALA A 197 20.12 8.82 -16.83
N GLU A 198 20.66 8.91 -15.62
CA GLU A 198 21.82 9.74 -15.29
C GLU A 198 22.90 8.90 -14.55
N PRO A 199 23.59 7.97 -15.25
CA PRO A 199 24.50 7.02 -14.61
C PRO A 199 25.75 7.67 -14.01
N ASP A 200 26.15 8.84 -14.49
CA ASP A 200 27.36 9.56 -14.06
C ASP A 200 27.11 10.44 -12.82
N LEU A 201 25.85 10.62 -12.42
CA LEU A 201 25.53 11.41 -11.23
C LEU A 201 25.84 10.62 -9.95
N GLU A 202 26.27 11.34 -8.90
CA GLU A 202 26.53 10.75 -7.58
C GLU A 202 25.27 10.03 -7.05
N GLU A 203 25.40 8.80 -6.57
CA GLU A 203 24.29 7.98 -6.09
C GLU A 203 23.49 8.63 -4.96
N ALA A 204 24.19 9.35 -4.06
CA ALA A 204 23.56 10.06 -2.98
C ALA A 204 22.71 11.25 -3.49
N ALA A 205 23.15 11.91 -4.55
CA ALA A 205 22.41 12.99 -5.20
C ALA A 205 21.15 12.47 -5.92
N ILE A 206 21.24 11.31 -6.57
CA ILE A 206 20.10 10.65 -7.22
C ILE A 206 19.04 10.28 -6.17
N LEU A 207 19.45 9.65 -5.06
CA LEU A 207 18.54 9.26 -4.00
C LEU A 207 17.90 10.48 -3.33
N LEU A 208 18.68 11.54 -3.05
CA LEU A 208 18.17 12.79 -2.51
C LEU A 208 17.10 13.41 -3.41
N ARG A 209 17.36 13.45 -4.73
CA ARG A 209 16.41 13.96 -5.72
C ARG A 209 15.14 13.11 -5.75
N ALA A 210 15.26 11.80 -5.79
CA ALA A 210 14.10 10.90 -5.77
C ALA A 210 13.26 11.07 -4.48
N LEU A 211 13.90 11.17 -3.32
CA LEU A 211 13.25 11.40 -2.03
C LEU A 211 12.51 12.75 -2.00
N ARG A 212 13.16 13.80 -2.48
CA ARG A 212 12.59 15.14 -2.53
C ARG A 212 11.39 15.18 -3.48
N ASP A 213 11.57 14.83 -4.73
CA ASP A 213 10.58 15.02 -5.79
C ASP A 213 9.34 14.13 -5.59
N PHE A 214 9.52 12.93 -5.01
CA PHE A 214 8.41 12.05 -4.69
C PHE A 214 7.62 12.47 -3.44
N ASN A 215 8.26 13.06 -2.43
CA ASN A 215 7.61 13.34 -1.15
C ASN A 215 7.04 14.76 -1.06
N ILE A 216 7.69 15.79 -1.62
CA ILE A 216 7.22 17.18 -1.56
C ILE A 216 5.77 17.35 -2.00
N PRO A 217 5.29 16.74 -3.10
CA PRO A 217 3.90 16.94 -3.53
C PRO A 217 2.85 16.55 -2.50
N LYS A 218 3.17 15.61 -1.61
CA LYS A 218 2.25 15.11 -0.56
C LYS A 218 2.42 15.79 0.80
N ILE A 219 3.52 16.51 1.02
CA ILE A 219 3.80 17.19 2.28
C ILE A 219 3.00 18.48 2.36
N VAL A 220 2.39 18.76 3.53
CA VAL A 220 1.69 20.02 3.78
C VAL A 220 2.68 21.15 3.96
N ALA A 221 2.26 22.39 3.68
CA ALA A 221 3.14 23.55 3.67
C ALA A 221 3.91 23.73 5.01
N ASP A 222 3.23 23.55 6.14
CA ASP A 222 3.81 23.72 7.47
C ASP A 222 4.93 22.71 7.79
N ASP A 223 4.93 21.55 7.15
CA ASP A 223 5.93 20.49 7.33
C ASP A 223 7.12 20.60 6.36
N ASN A 224 7.04 21.46 5.35
CA ASN A 224 8.09 21.57 4.32
C ASN A 224 9.46 21.93 4.89
N ASP A 225 9.51 22.92 5.78
CA ASP A 225 10.78 23.39 6.34
C ASP A 225 11.47 22.29 7.17
N ILE A 226 10.67 21.52 7.93
CA ILE A 226 11.16 20.39 8.71
C ILE A 226 11.71 19.32 7.77
N PHE A 227 10.97 19.00 6.70
CA PHE A 227 11.39 17.99 5.74
C PHE A 227 12.68 18.37 5.00
N PHE A 228 12.81 19.62 4.56
CA PHE A 228 14.03 20.10 3.93
C PHE A 228 15.21 20.13 4.90
N GLY A 229 14.99 20.49 6.18
CA GLY A 229 16.00 20.40 7.23
C GLY A 229 16.52 18.96 7.38
N LEU A 230 15.62 17.98 7.49
CA LEU A 230 15.99 16.57 7.59
C LEU A 230 16.77 16.06 6.38
N LEU A 231 16.39 16.48 5.16
CA LEU A 231 17.14 16.14 3.95
C LEU A 231 18.56 16.74 3.98
N GLY A 232 18.70 18.00 4.38
CA GLY A 232 20.01 18.67 4.49
C GLY A 232 20.94 18.01 5.51
N ASP A 233 20.40 17.59 6.65
CA ASP A 233 21.16 16.91 7.71
C ASP A 233 21.64 15.51 7.28
N LEU A 234 20.81 14.76 6.56
CA LEU A 234 21.16 13.41 6.11
C LEU A 234 22.04 13.39 4.87
N PHE A 235 21.99 14.44 4.04
CA PHE A 235 22.78 14.55 2.82
C PHE A 235 23.62 15.85 2.80
N PRO A 236 24.54 16.02 3.75
CA PRO A 236 25.32 17.26 3.88
C PRO A 236 26.18 17.49 2.64
N GLY A 237 26.21 18.75 2.19
CA GLY A 237 27.04 19.18 1.05
C GLY A 237 26.53 18.79 -0.33
N ILE A 238 25.42 18.03 -0.43
CA ILE A 238 24.80 17.67 -1.69
C ILE A 238 23.68 18.67 -2.00
N ASN A 239 23.89 19.51 -3.00
CA ASN A 239 22.89 20.43 -3.50
C ASN A 239 22.48 20.05 -4.92
N VAL A 240 21.29 19.46 -5.05
CA VAL A 240 20.73 19.09 -6.35
C VAL A 240 19.57 20.06 -6.63
N PRO A 241 19.76 21.07 -7.49
CA PRO A 241 18.68 21.96 -7.88
C PRO A 241 17.56 21.17 -8.53
N ARG A 242 16.33 21.64 -8.38
CA ARG A 242 15.19 21.05 -9.11
C ARG A 242 15.35 21.33 -10.59
N THR A 243 15.25 20.30 -11.40
CA THR A 243 15.20 20.47 -12.87
C THR A 243 13.84 21.10 -13.21
N ARG A 244 13.86 22.33 -13.72
CA ARG A 244 12.64 23.06 -14.13
C ARG A 244 12.50 23.00 -15.63
N ASP A 245 11.35 22.54 -16.13
CA ASP A 245 11.00 22.67 -17.52
C ASP A 245 10.37 24.06 -17.78
N MET A 246 11.26 25.01 -18.14
CA MET A 246 10.87 26.40 -18.40
C MET A 246 9.86 26.55 -19.54
N ARG A 247 9.84 25.60 -20.50
CA ARG A 247 8.88 25.61 -21.61
C ARG A 247 7.50 25.23 -21.10
N PHE A 248 7.41 24.18 -20.32
CA PHE A 248 6.16 23.71 -19.73
C PHE A 248 5.59 24.73 -18.73
N GLU A 249 6.43 25.29 -17.86
CA GLU A 249 6.02 26.37 -16.93
C GLU A 249 5.53 27.63 -17.69
N GLY A 250 6.16 27.98 -18.81
CA GLY A 250 5.72 29.08 -19.67
C GLY A 250 4.33 28.86 -20.29
N ILE A 251 4.05 27.62 -20.73
CA ILE A 251 2.72 27.26 -21.25
C ILE A 251 1.68 27.34 -20.13
N ILE A 252 1.99 26.81 -18.94
CA ILE A 252 1.09 26.86 -17.79
C ILE A 252 0.76 28.31 -17.43
N ASN A 253 1.74 29.20 -17.36
CA ASN A 253 1.53 30.62 -17.08
C ASN A 253 0.56 31.26 -18.09
N GLN A 254 0.78 31.01 -19.37
CA GLN A 254 -0.10 31.55 -20.42
C GLN A 254 -1.54 31.05 -20.27
N VAL A 255 -1.74 29.75 -20.02
CA VAL A 255 -3.09 29.19 -19.87
C VAL A 255 -3.77 29.70 -18.58
N VAL A 256 -3.04 29.88 -17.50
CA VAL A 256 -3.55 30.45 -16.24
C VAL A 256 -4.00 31.89 -16.45
N GLU A 257 -3.23 32.72 -17.19
CA GLU A 257 -3.60 34.09 -17.55
C GLU A 257 -4.82 34.13 -18.48
N GLU A 258 -4.88 33.26 -19.49
CA GLU A 258 -6.03 33.12 -20.38
C GLU A 258 -7.32 32.75 -19.63
N ALA A 259 -7.21 31.96 -18.57
CA ALA A 259 -8.30 31.60 -17.67
C ALA A 259 -8.67 32.71 -16.66
N LEU A 260 -8.04 33.91 -16.76
CA LEU A 260 -8.21 35.03 -15.84
C LEU A 260 -7.90 34.70 -14.38
N LEU A 261 -6.93 33.82 -14.15
CA LEU A 261 -6.42 33.47 -12.85
C LEU A 261 -5.07 34.15 -12.61
N ASN A 262 -4.70 34.31 -11.33
CA ASN A 262 -3.39 34.85 -10.99
C ASN A 262 -2.33 33.74 -11.08
N PRO A 263 -1.23 33.90 -11.84
CA PRO A 263 -0.15 32.92 -11.94
C PRO A 263 0.73 32.97 -10.68
N ASP A 264 0.21 32.39 -9.59
CA ASP A 264 0.97 32.23 -8.34
C ASP A 264 2.03 31.11 -8.51
N PRO A 265 3.29 31.36 -8.08
CA PRO A 265 4.36 30.38 -8.23
C PRO A 265 4.06 29.02 -7.57
N ASP A 266 3.38 29.01 -6.40
CA ASP A 266 3.04 27.79 -5.69
C ASP A 266 1.94 27.02 -6.43
N PHE A 267 1.01 27.72 -7.04
CA PHE A 267 -0.04 27.12 -7.86
C PHE A 267 0.55 26.46 -9.12
N ILE A 268 1.44 27.17 -9.83
CA ILE A 268 2.16 26.63 -11.00
C ILE A 268 2.98 25.42 -10.61
N LEU A 269 3.68 25.48 -9.47
CA LEU A 269 4.45 24.39 -8.93
C LEU A 269 3.58 23.15 -8.70
N LYS A 270 2.34 23.30 -8.18
CA LYS A 270 1.43 22.17 -7.97
C LYS A 270 0.96 21.54 -9.28
N ILE A 271 0.76 22.33 -10.33
CA ILE A 271 0.41 21.81 -11.67
C ILE A 271 1.57 20.98 -12.24
N VAL A 272 2.81 21.50 -12.14
CA VAL A 272 4.00 20.77 -12.59
C VAL A 272 4.17 19.47 -11.81
N GLN A 273 4.03 19.51 -10.47
CA GLN A 273 4.10 18.34 -9.62
C GLN A 273 3.03 17.29 -9.96
N LEU A 274 1.82 17.71 -10.32
CA LEU A 274 0.76 16.80 -10.74
C LEU A 274 1.14 16.07 -12.04
N SER A 275 1.68 16.79 -13.02
CA SER A 275 2.15 16.23 -14.30
C SER A 275 3.28 15.21 -14.05
N GLU A 276 4.30 15.57 -13.26
CA GLU A 276 5.42 14.68 -12.89
C GLU A 276 4.93 13.41 -12.17
N LEU A 277 3.93 13.54 -11.29
CA LEU A 277 3.36 12.37 -10.59
C LEU A 277 2.57 11.45 -11.53
N LEU A 278 1.87 12.00 -12.52
CA LEU A 278 1.10 11.21 -13.50
C LEU A 278 2.01 10.39 -14.43
N GLU A 279 3.24 10.83 -14.68
CA GLU A 279 4.24 10.05 -15.40
C GLU A 279 4.71 8.80 -14.61
N ILE A 280 4.72 8.90 -13.27
CA ILE A 280 5.19 7.84 -12.38
C ILE A 280 4.03 6.93 -11.93
N ARG A 281 2.83 7.50 -11.77
CA ARG A 281 1.64 6.87 -11.20
C ARG A 281 0.46 6.94 -12.13
N HIS A 282 -0.24 5.83 -12.31
CA HIS A 282 -1.47 5.79 -13.11
C HIS A 282 -2.64 6.55 -12.48
N CYS A 283 -2.62 6.74 -11.17
CA CYS A 283 -3.68 7.42 -10.42
C CYS A 283 -3.09 8.35 -9.36
N VAL A 284 -3.63 9.56 -9.28
CA VAL A 284 -3.25 10.59 -8.29
C VAL A 284 -4.50 11.14 -7.61
N PHE A 285 -4.45 11.26 -6.28
CA PHE A 285 -5.48 11.94 -5.50
C PHE A 285 -5.08 13.40 -5.28
N VAL A 286 -5.86 14.34 -5.82
CA VAL A 286 -5.71 15.77 -5.53
C VAL A 286 -6.58 16.11 -4.32
N MET A 287 -5.95 16.31 -3.16
CA MET A 287 -6.63 16.54 -1.90
C MET A 287 -6.44 17.99 -1.41
N GLY A 288 -7.46 18.51 -0.74
CA GLY A 288 -7.45 19.85 -0.16
C GLY A 288 -8.85 20.30 0.26
N PRO A 289 -8.96 21.40 1.03
CA PRO A 289 -10.24 21.96 1.45
C PRO A 289 -11.08 22.44 0.24
N PRO A 290 -12.39 22.68 0.42
CA PRO A 290 -13.20 23.33 -0.60
C PRO A 290 -12.60 24.68 -1.03
N GLY A 291 -12.65 25.01 -2.31
CA GLY A 291 -12.11 26.27 -2.84
C GLY A 291 -10.58 26.32 -3.03
N ALA A 292 -9.84 25.25 -2.75
CA ALA A 292 -8.37 25.21 -2.89
C ALA A 292 -7.87 25.02 -4.33
N GLY A 293 -8.71 25.21 -5.35
CA GLY A 293 -8.30 25.13 -6.75
C GLY A 293 -8.06 23.71 -7.30
N LYS A 294 -8.47 22.65 -6.62
CA LYS A 294 -8.22 21.25 -7.03
C LYS A 294 -8.63 20.93 -8.46
N SER A 295 -9.83 21.39 -8.86
CA SER A 295 -10.35 21.16 -10.21
C SER A 295 -9.70 22.05 -11.27
N VAL A 296 -9.02 23.10 -10.87
CA VAL A 296 -8.30 24.01 -11.77
C VAL A 296 -6.87 23.55 -12.02
N THR A 297 -6.33 22.75 -11.08
CA THR A 297 -4.94 22.25 -11.16
C THR A 297 -4.77 21.19 -12.25
N TRP A 298 -5.83 20.45 -12.61
CA TRP A 298 -5.78 19.40 -13.62
C TRP A 298 -6.55 19.79 -14.87
#